data_4282c6f9d8eb9042edfb7e63003603fd
#
_entry.id   4282c6f9d8eb9042edfb7e63003603fd
#
_cell.length_a   1.000
_cell.length_b   1.000
_cell.length_c   1.000
_cell.angle_alpha   90.00
_cell.angle_beta   90.00
_cell.angle_gamma   90.00
#
_symmetry.space_group_name_H-M   'P 1'
#
loop_
_entity.id
_entity.type
_entity.pdbx_description
1 polymer ?
#
loop_
_entity_poly.entity_id
_entity_poly.type
_entity_poly.pdbx_seq_one_letter_code
_entity_poly.pdbx_strand_id
1 'polypeptide(L)'
;VLLGMLCALFIIFIVHRLRARINQISTIEASSIVPIAAAIPKLKTDQEKENFFVRMLTQWQVKDLLQKNNISCYTGFHKDHGLSFATRNIIHTLTNQGKNILIVQFKNGTATNSFYDLHEDDSNQCRMILWSESLKLYSTETIQNVIREKSISYDHTIIINSLFGDNFTLAFMAIAHVN
;
A
#
# COMPACT_ATOMS: atom_id res chain seq x y z
N VAL A 1 -1.93 -1.61 -54.12
CA VAL A 1 -0.82 -1.47 -53.15
C VAL A 1 -1.04 -0.25 -52.26
N LEU A 2 -1.30 0.92 -52.82
CA LEU A 2 -1.45 2.21 -52.10
C LEU A 2 -2.60 2.20 -51.11
N LEU A 3 -3.76 1.62 -51.47
CA LEU A 3 -4.93 1.50 -50.59
C LEU A 3 -4.66 0.60 -49.36
N GLY A 4 -3.94 -0.51 -49.55
CA GLY A 4 -3.56 -1.39 -48.45
C GLY A 4 -2.62 -0.75 -47.43
N MET A 5 -1.68 0.08 -47.94
CA MET A 5 -0.77 0.84 -47.06
C MET A 5 -1.50 1.91 -46.25
N LEU A 6 -2.50 2.57 -46.84
CA LEU A 6 -3.35 3.55 -46.16
C LEU A 6 -4.22 2.92 -45.08
N CYS A 7 -4.80 1.75 -45.36
CA CYS A 7 -5.56 0.98 -44.37
C CYS A 7 -4.68 0.51 -43.18
N ALA A 8 -3.45 0.04 -43.46
CA ALA A 8 -2.53 -0.37 -42.42
C ALA A 8 -2.13 0.80 -41.48
N LEU A 9 -1.81 1.97 -42.08
CA LEU A 9 -1.50 3.19 -41.32
C LEU A 9 -2.70 3.63 -40.45
N PHE A 10 -3.93 3.55 -41.00
CA PHE A 10 -5.15 3.89 -40.28
C PHE A 10 -5.41 2.96 -39.09
N ILE A 11 -5.20 1.66 -39.26
CA ILE A 11 -5.29 0.68 -38.19
C ILE A 11 -4.26 0.93 -37.11
N ILE A 12 -3.00 1.20 -37.48
CA ILE A 12 -1.93 1.54 -36.52
C ILE A 12 -2.29 2.82 -35.75
N PHE A 13 -2.81 3.83 -36.42
CA PHE A 13 -3.24 5.08 -35.80
C PHE A 13 -4.40 4.86 -34.82
N ILE A 14 -5.41 4.06 -35.20
CA ILE A 14 -6.53 3.70 -34.33
C ILE A 14 -6.04 2.92 -33.10
N VAL A 15 -5.21 1.90 -33.29
CA VAL A 15 -4.65 1.10 -32.19
C VAL A 15 -3.79 1.98 -31.27
N HIS A 16 -3.05 2.92 -31.80
CA HIS A 16 -2.26 3.87 -31.01
C HIS A 16 -3.14 4.85 -30.22
N ARG A 17 -4.25 5.30 -30.79
CA ARG A 17 -5.24 6.16 -30.13
C ARG A 17 -6.04 5.42 -29.08
N LEU A 18 -6.42 4.16 -29.35
CA LEU A 18 -7.17 3.32 -28.42
C LEU A 18 -6.31 2.80 -27.25
N ARG A 19 -5.00 2.69 -27.44
CA ARG A 19 -4.08 2.55 -26.31
C ARG A 19 -3.97 3.89 -25.59
N ALA A 20 -5.02 4.26 -24.89
CA ALA A 20 -4.99 5.37 -23.96
C ALA A 20 -3.91 5.09 -22.92
N ARG A 21 -2.70 5.59 -23.16
CA ARG A 21 -1.69 5.63 -22.11
C ARG A 21 -2.24 6.58 -21.05
N ILE A 22 -2.45 6.08 -19.87
CA ILE A 22 -2.73 6.90 -18.69
C ILE A 22 -1.43 7.67 -18.39
N ASN A 23 -1.24 8.78 -19.09
CA ASN A 23 -0.02 9.58 -19.01
C ASN A 23 -0.19 10.79 -18.07
N GLN A 24 -1.42 11.05 -17.61
CA GLN A 24 -1.71 12.22 -16.78
C GLN A 24 -2.56 11.80 -15.57
N ILE A 25 -2.19 12.30 -14.41
CA ILE A 25 -2.90 12.10 -13.14
C ILE A 25 -4.36 12.58 -13.27
N SER A 26 -4.57 13.71 -13.96
CA SER A 26 -5.90 14.27 -14.23
C SER A 26 -6.86 13.31 -14.95
N THR A 27 -6.34 12.43 -15.81
CA THR A 27 -7.17 11.43 -16.50
C THR A 27 -7.65 10.35 -15.54
N ILE A 28 -6.82 9.98 -14.56
CA ILE A 28 -7.20 9.00 -13.53
C ILE A 28 -8.18 9.65 -12.55
N GLU A 29 -7.93 10.89 -12.12
CA GLU A 29 -8.82 11.64 -11.23
C GLU A 29 -10.22 11.82 -11.82
N ALA A 30 -10.29 12.11 -13.13
CA ALA A 30 -11.59 12.27 -13.82
C ALA A 30 -12.38 10.95 -13.95
N SER A 31 -11.71 9.80 -13.90
CA SER A 31 -12.34 8.48 -14.05
C SER A 31 -12.50 7.71 -12.74
N SER A 32 -11.90 8.18 -11.65
CA SER A 32 -11.89 7.49 -10.35
C SER A 32 -12.82 8.15 -9.34
N ILE A 33 -13.63 7.35 -8.67
CA ILE A 33 -14.43 7.78 -7.52
C ILE A 33 -13.55 7.97 -6.28
N VAL A 34 -12.38 7.31 -6.26
CA VAL A 34 -11.42 7.36 -5.15
C VAL A 34 -10.39 8.45 -5.41
N PRO A 35 -10.17 9.38 -4.47
CA PRO A 35 -9.20 10.45 -4.65
C PRO A 35 -7.77 9.91 -4.72
N ILE A 36 -6.96 10.50 -5.60
CA ILE A 36 -5.53 10.17 -5.69
C ILE A 36 -4.79 10.88 -4.57
N ALA A 37 -4.26 10.11 -3.62
CA ALA A 37 -3.50 10.66 -2.49
C ALA A 37 -2.11 11.15 -2.91
N ALA A 38 -1.43 10.43 -3.80
CA ALA A 38 -0.15 10.82 -4.37
C ALA A 38 0.16 10.01 -5.63
N ALA A 39 0.98 10.57 -6.52
CA ALA A 39 1.62 9.86 -7.63
C ALA A 39 3.13 9.86 -7.42
N ILE A 40 3.74 8.68 -7.41
CA ILE A 40 5.18 8.53 -7.19
C ILE A 40 5.89 8.62 -8.55
N PRO A 41 6.68 9.67 -8.82
CA PRO A 41 7.43 9.79 -10.05
C PRO A 41 8.62 8.82 -10.07
N LYS A 42 9.28 8.71 -11.21
CA LYS A 42 10.55 7.98 -11.30
C LYS A 42 11.65 8.75 -10.59
N LEU A 43 12.00 8.33 -9.39
CA LEU A 43 13.05 8.92 -8.56
C LEU A 43 14.39 8.27 -8.88
N LYS A 44 15.43 9.07 -9.10
CA LYS A 44 16.74 8.60 -9.56
C LYS A 44 17.76 8.46 -8.42
N THR A 45 17.72 9.36 -7.45
CA THR A 45 18.67 9.42 -6.36
C THR A 45 17.99 9.16 -5.01
N ASP A 46 18.77 8.76 -4.01
CA ASP A 46 18.24 8.53 -2.67
C ASP A 46 17.76 9.84 -2.03
N GLN A 47 18.44 10.95 -2.30
CA GLN A 47 18.03 12.27 -1.85
C GLN A 47 16.67 12.71 -2.46
N GLU A 48 16.44 12.42 -3.75
CA GLU A 48 15.14 12.67 -4.38
C GLU A 48 14.03 11.83 -3.72
N LYS A 49 14.32 10.56 -3.39
CA LYS A 49 13.37 9.67 -2.70
C LYS A 49 13.01 10.24 -1.33
N GLU A 50 14.02 10.55 -0.51
CA GLU A 50 13.82 11.08 0.83
C GLU A 50 13.00 12.37 0.79
N ASN A 51 13.39 13.34 -0.02
CA ASN A 51 12.69 14.61 -0.18
C ASN A 51 11.23 14.43 -0.65
N PHE A 52 11.00 13.50 -1.57
CA PHE A 52 9.66 13.19 -2.07
C PHE A 52 8.77 12.61 -0.96
N PHE A 53 9.25 11.56 -0.27
CA PHE A 53 8.45 10.90 0.77
C PHE A 53 8.22 11.80 1.99
N VAL A 54 9.18 12.60 2.39
CA VAL A 54 8.99 13.61 3.45
C VAL A 54 7.87 14.58 3.07
N ARG A 55 7.90 15.17 1.87
CA ARG A 55 6.86 16.09 1.40
C ARG A 55 5.49 15.41 1.30
N MET A 56 5.45 14.20 0.76
CA MET A 56 4.22 13.43 0.61
C MET A 56 3.57 13.15 1.98
N LEU A 57 4.34 12.67 2.95
CA LEU A 57 3.84 12.37 4.29
C LEU A 57 3.40 13.64 5.02
N THR A 58 4.14 14.74 4.88
CA THR A 58 3.73 16.05 5.43
C THR A 58 2.38 16.48 4.84
N GLN A 59 2.19 16.34 3.53
CA GLN A 59 0.90 16.65 2.90
C GLN A 59 -0.23 15.74 3.39
N TRP A 60 0.05 14.46 3.63
CA TRP A 60 -0.93 13.51 4.16
C TRP A 60 -1.31 13.86 5.61
N GLN A 61 -0.35 14.29 6.43
CA GLN A 61 -0.62 14.79 7.78
C GLN A 61 -1.51 16.04 7.77
N VAL A 62 -1.19 17.01 6.91
CA VAL A 62 -1.99 18.25 6.75
C VAL A 62 -3.42 17.96 6.26
N LYS A 63 -3.60 16.91 5.46
CA LYS A 63 -4.91 16.49 4.94
C LYS A 63 -5.64 15.47 5.84
N ASP A 64 -5.14 15.24 7.04
CA ASP A 64 -5.65 14.24 7.99
C ASP A 64 -5.71 12.80 7.45
N LEU A 65 -4.94 12.51 6.39
CA LEU A 65 -4.83 11.16 5.83
C LEU A 65 -3.88 10.26 6.64
N LEU A 66 -3.04 10.85 7.49
CA LEU A 66 -2.08 10.16 8.34
C LEU A 66 -2.13 10.74 9.75
N GLN A 67 -3.13 10.33 10.53
CA GLN A 67 -3.29 10.73 11.92
C GLN A 67 -2.47 9.82 12.87
N LYS A 68 -2.26 10.27 14.11
CA LYS A 68 -1.67 9.45 15.17
C LYS A 68 -2.59 8.26 15.47
N ASN A 69 -2.01 7.09 15.73
CA ASN A 69 -2.70 5.82 15.94
C ASN A 69 -3.51 5.33 14.72
N ASN A 70 -3.23 5.86 13.54
CA ASN A 70 -3.92 5.45 12.33
C ASN A 70 -3.44 4.07 11.85
N ILE A 71 -4.40 3.25 11.41
CA ILE A 71 -4.16 1.98 10.75
C ILE A 71 -4.31 2.21 9.24
N SER A 72 -3.20 2.10 8.51
CA SER A 72 -3.17 2.27 7.05
C SER A 72 -2.97 0.92 6.37
N CYS A 73 -3.83 0.60 5.42
CA CYS A 73 -3.72 -0.63 4.63
C CYS A 73 -3.18 -0.31 3.22
N TYR A 74 -2.05 -0.90 2.89
CA TYR A 74 -1.42 -0.78 1.58
C TYR A 74 -1.57 -2.09 0.82
N THR A 75 -2.17 -2.01 -0.36
CA THR A 75 -2.38 -3.18 -1.23
C THR A 75 -2.02 -2.86 -2.67
N GLY A 76 -1.66 -3.87 -3.45
CA GLY A 76 -1.34 -3.75 -4.86
C GLY A 76 -2.15 -4.73 -5.69
N PHE A 77 -2.51 -4.34 -6.91
CA PHE A 77 -3.20 -5.21 -7.87
C PHE A 77 -2.25 -6.25 -8.49
N HIS A 78 -0.94 -6.01 -8.44
CA HIS A 78 0.09 -6.87 -9.04
C HIS A 78 1.37 -6.82 -8.22
N LYS A 79 2.17 -7.91 -8.27
CA LYS A 79 3.44 -8.01 -7.51
C LYS A 79 4.44 -6.89 -7.82
N ASP A 80 4.43 -6.36 -9.05
CA ASP A 80 5.43 -5.39 -9.55
C ASP A 80 4.95 -3.94 -9.54
N HIS A 81 3.84 -3.62 -8.88
CA HIS A 81 3.27 -2.26 -8.85
C HIS A 81 3.94 -1.30 -7.86
N GLY A 82 5.15 -1.60 -7.43
CA GLY A 82 5.92 -0.70 -6.57
C GLY A 82 5.44 -0.62 -5.12
N LEU A 83 4.52 -1.49 -4.68
CA LEU A 83 4.01 -1.51 -3.31
C LEU A 83 5.15 -1.61 -2.29
N SER A 84 6.07 -2.56 -2.48
CA SER A 84 7.21 -2.76 -1.59
C SER A 84 8.15 -1.55 -1.57
N PHE A 85 8.31 -0.87 -2.71
CA PHE A 85 9.08 0.37 -2.78
C PHE A 85 8.41 1.50 -2.00
N ALA A 86 7.13 1.72 -2.24
CA ALA A 86 6.37 2.77 -1.56
C ALA A 86 6.33 2.54 -0.04
N THR A 87 5.92 1.36 0.41
CA THR A 87 5.78 1.04 1.83
C THR A 87 7.12 1.10 2.57
N ARG A 88 8.21 0.59 1.98
CA ARG A 88 9.55 0.68 2.57
C ARG A 88 9.98 2.14 2.79
N ASN A 89 9.78 3.01 1.81
CA ASN A 89 10.17 4.41 1.94
C ASN A 89 9.25 5.17 2.91
N ILE A 90 7.96 4.86 2.97
CA ILE A 90 7.03 5.43 3.96
C ILE A 90 7.49 5.04 5.38
N ILE A 91 7.73 3.74 5.62
CA ILE A 91 8.20 3.24 6.92
C ILE A 91 9.51 3.92 7.30
N HIS A 92 10.50 3.92 6.41
CA HIS A 92 11.79 4.55 6.64
C HIS A 92 11.66 6.04 7.00
N THR A 93 10.85 6.78 6.27
CA THR A 93 10.65 8.21 6.52
C THR A 93 9.97 8.46 7.87
N LEU A 94 8.95 7.68 8.23
CA LEU A 94 8.27 7.80 9.53
C LEU A 94 9.21 7.43 10.69
N THR A 95 10.01 6.37 10.53
CA THR A 95 11.00 5.98 11.55
C THR A 95 12.06 7.05 11.74
N ASN A 96 12.56 7.66 10.67
CA ASN A 96 13.50 8.78 10.74
C ASN A 96 12.89 10.02 11.42
N GLN A 97 11.57 10.15 11.43
CA GLN A 97 10.84 11.16 12.18
C GLN A 97 10.61 10.77 13.66
N GLY A 98 11.19 9.67 14.12
CA GLY A 98 11.07 9.18 15.50
C GLY A 98 9.72 8.53 15.81
N LYS A 99 8.96 8.09 14.80
CA LYS A 99 7.67 7.43 15.01
C LYS A 99 7.85 5.94 15.29
N ASN A 100 7.07 5.43 16.23
CA ASN A 100 6.95 4.01 16.51
C ASN A 100 5.94 3.38 15.54
N ILE A 101 6.35 2.33 14.81
CA ILE A 101 5.55 1.76 13.73
C ILE A 101 5.31 0.27 13.96
N LEU A 102 4.05 -0.15 13.89
CA LEU A 102 3.67 -1.55 13.77
C LEU A 102 3.51 -1.91 12.29
N ILE A 103 4.30 -2.85 11.81
CA ILE A 103 4.23 -3.35 10.43
C ILE A 103 3.55 -4.72 10.46
N VAL A 104 2.37 -4.81 9.86
CA VAL A 104 1.61 -6.07 9.74
C VAL A 104 1.82 -6.65 8.35
N GLN A 105 2.35 -7.87 8.29
CA GLN A 105 2.66 -8.56 7.03
C GLN A 105 2.07 -9.97 7.03
N PHE A 106 1.66 -10.43 5.84
CA PHE A 106 1.19 -11.78 5.62
C PHE A 106 2.30 -12.68 5.11
N LYS A 107 2.43 -13.87 5.69
CA LYS A 107 3.31 -14.94 5.20
C LYS A 107 2.56 -16.25 5.08
N ASN A 108 2.95 -17.04 4.09
CA ASN A 108 2.47 -18.41 3.95
C ASN A 108 3.09 -19.29 5.03
N GLY A 109 2.28 -20.12 5.65
CA GLY A 109 2.71 -21.07 6.67
C GLY A 109 1.82 -21.07 7.90
N THR A 110 2.32 -21.71 8.95
CA THR A 110 1.65 -21.84 10.26
C THR A 110 2.52 -21.25 11.35
N ALA A 111 1.92 -20.56 12.31
CA ALA A 111 2.57 -20.18 13.56
C ALA A 111 2.51 -21.34 14.56
N THR A 112 3.44 -21.36 15.52
CA THR A 112 3.56 -22.46 16.48
C THR A 112 2.46 -22.43 17.53
N ASN A 113 2.11 -21.25 18.05
CA ASN A 113 1.20 -21.11 19.20
C ASN A 113 0.08 -20.06 19.00
N SER A 114 0.07 -19.39 17.85
CA SER A 114 -0.86 -18.29 17.55
C SER A 114 -1.04 -18.17 16.05
N PHE A 115 -1.88 -17.24 15.58
CA PHE A 115 -1.93 -16.89 14.15
C PHE A 115 -0.94 -15.81 13.77
N TYR A 116 -0.16 -15.28 14.72
CA TYR A 116 0.84 -14.25 14.47
C TYR A 116 2.08 -14.43 15.32
N ASP A 117 3.18 -13.87 14.85
CA ASP A 117 4.44 -13.68 15.58
C ASP A 117 4.78 -12.19 15.63
N LEU A 118 5.35 -11.73 16.76
CA LEU A 118 5.85 -10.37 16.93
C LEU A 118 7.38 -10.39 16.93
N HIS A 119 7.96 -9.51 16.12
CA HIS A 119 9.40 -9.29 16.06
C HIS A 119 9.67 -7.81 16.31
N GLU A 120 10.23 -7.49 17.45
CA GLU A 120 10.69 -6.15 17.77
C GLU A 120 12.07 -5.93 17.13
N ASP A 121 12.25 -4.78 16.49
CA ASP A 121 13.50 -4.35 15.89
C ASP A 121 14.00 -3.12 16.67
N ASP A 122 15.32 -2.96 16.82
CA ASP A 122 15.97 -1.88 17.58
C ASP A 122 15.65 -0.47 17.03
N SER A 123 14.97 -0.37 15.90
CA SER A 123 14.72 0.84 15.13
C SER A 123 13.31 1.44 15.30
N ASN A 124 12.69 1.35 16.47
CA ASN A 124 11.31 1.80 16.70
C ASN A 124 10.28 1.15 15.75
N GLN A 125 10.55 -0.07 15.32
CA GLN A 125 9.67 -0.85 14.47
C GLN A 125 9.36 -2.18 15.14
N CYS A 126 8.10 -2.57 15.05
CA CYS A 126 7.67 -3.93 15.39
C CYS A 126 7.02 -4.57 14.16
N ARG A 127 7.38 -5.80 13.85
CA ARG A 127 6.77 -6.57 12.78
C ARG A 127 5.84 -7.61 13.37
N MET A 128 4.59 -7.55 12.98
CA MET A 128 3.58 -8.57 13.22
C MET A 128 3.43 -9.41 11.96
N ILE A 129 3.85 -10.65 12.02
CA ILE A 129 3.74 -11.59 10.90
C ILE A 129 2.47 -12.41 11.12
N LEU A 130 1.52 -12.29 10.20
CA LEU A 130 0.28 -13.08 10.18
C LEU A 130 0.48 -14.30 9.28
N TRP A 131 0.22 -15.49 9.81
CA TRP A 131 0.42 -16.75 9.11
C TRP A 131 -0.87 -17.24 8.46
N SER A 132 -0.89 -17.35 7.14
CA SER A 132 -2.09 -17.60 6.34
C SER A 132 -2.84 -18.87 6.73
N GLU A 133 -2.13 -19.95 7.06
CA GLU A 133 -2.79 -21.21 7.44
C GLU A 133 -3.37 -21.13 8.84
N SER A 134 -2.69 -20.46 9.77
CA SER A 134 -3.20 -20.26 11.14
C SER A 134 -4.39 -19.29 11.14
N LEU A 135 -4.40 -18.28 10.28
CA LEU A 135 -5.52 -17.33 10.18
C LEU A 135 -6.86 -17.99 9.84
N LYS A 136 -6.85 -19.10 9.09
CA LYS A 136 -8.09 -19.85 8.74
C LYS A 136 -8.84 -20.41 9.96
N LEU A 137 -8.17 -20.54 11.09
CA LEU A 137 -8.74 -21.07 12.35
C LEU A 137 -9.41 -19.99 13.20
N TYR A 138 -9.27 -18.71 12.83
CA TYR A 138 -9.76 -17.58 13.63
C TYR A 138 -10.79 -16.77 12.83
N SER A 139 -11.75 -16.20 13.55
CA SER A 139 -12.71 -15.29 12.95
C SER A 139 -12.02 -13.97 12.51
N THR A 140 -12.53 -13.34 11.46
CA THR A 140 -12.06 -12.04 11.00
C THR A 140 -12.09 -11.00 12.12
N GLU A 141 -13.13 -11.01 12.94
CA GLU A 141 -13.28 -10.11 14.08
C GLU A 141 -12.18 -10.32 15.13
N THR A 142 -11.84 -11.57 15.45
CA THR A 142 -10.73 -11.88 16.37
C THR A 142 -9.41 -11.29 15.85
N ILE A 143 -9.12 -11.48 14.57
CA ILE A 143 -7.90 -10.97 13.94
C ILE A 143 -7.87 -9.44 13.99
N GLN A 144 -8.99 -8.79 13.65
CA GLN A 144 -9.12 -7.34 13.69
C GLN A 144 -8.90 -6.78 15.09
N ASN A 145 -9.51 -7.40 16.11
CA ASN A 145 -9.39 -6.96 17.51
C ASN A 145 -7.95 -7.07 18.00
N VAL A 146 -7.23 -8.14 17.66
CA VAL A 146 -5.82 -8.28 18.01
C VAL A 146 -4.97 -7.19 17.34
N ILE A 147 -5.19 -6.91 16.05
CA ILE A 147 -4.44 -5.84 15.37
C ILE A 147 -4.73 -4.48 16.02
N ARG A 148 -5.99 -4.16 16.31
CA ARG A 148 -6.36 -2.91 16.98
C ARG A 148 -5.73 -2.81 18.37
N GLU A 149 -5.79 -3.85 19.17
CA GLU A 149 -5.17 -3.90 20.51
C GLU A 149 -3.67 -3.61 20.43
N LYS A 150 -2.98 -4.28 19.52
CA LYS A 150 -1.53 -4.06 19.33
C LYS A 150 -1.22 -2.68 18.76
N SER A 151 -2.07 -2.13 17.91
CA SER A 151 -1.87 -0.81 17.28
C SER A 151 -1.85 0.35 18.27
N ILE A 152 -2.50 0.23 19.42
CA ILE A 152 -2.59 1.28 20.45
C ILE A 152 -1.21 1.75 20.93
N SER A 153 -0.23 0.86 20.96
CA SER A 153 1.12 1.13 21.46
C SER A 153 2.03 1.82 20.41
N TYR A 154 1.53 2.06 19.18
CA TYR A 154 2.32 2.60 18.08
C TYR A 154 1.71 3.88 17.53
N ASP A 155 2.56 4.77 17.00
CA ASP A 155 2.10 6.00 16.35
C ASP A 155 1.37 5.71 15.04
N HIS A 156 1.84 4.70 14.29
CA HIS A 156 1.22 4.26 13.04
C HIS A 156 1.26 2.74 12.91
N THR A 157 0.19 2.18 12.38
CA THR A 157 0.12 0.77 11.99
C THR A 157 -0.01 0.66 10.47
N ILE A 158 0.92 -0.05 9.86
CA ILE A 158 1.00 -0.22 8.41
C ILE A 158 0.74 -1.69 8.07
N ILE A 159 -0.41 -1.96 7.48
CA ILE A 159 -0.77 -3.29 6.98
C ILE A 159 -0.34 -3.40 5.53
N ILE A 160 0.54 -4.35 5.22
CA ILE A 160 1.03 -4.60 3.87
C ILE A 160 0.41 -5.90 3.36
N ASN A 161 -0.49 -5.78 2.40
CA ASN A 161 -1.06 -6.92 1.72
C ASN A 161 -0.64 -6.92 0.24
N SER A 162 0.01 -8.00 -0.19
CA SER A 162 0.63 -8.09 -1.52
C SER A 162 -0.36 -8.21 -2.67
N LEU A 163 -1.63 -8.58 -2.43
CA LEU A 163 -2.61 -8.81 -3.48
C LEU A 163 -3.99 -8.25 -3.09
N PHE A 164 -4.53 -7.38 -3.94
CA PHE A 164 -5.91 -6.94 -3.86
C PHE A 164 -6.85 -8.08 -4.33
N GLY A 165 -7.91 -8.36 -3.57
CA GLY A 165 -8.92 -9.37 -3.94
C GLY A 165 -8.90 -10.64 -3.11
N ASP A 166 -7.98 -10.80 -2.18
CA ASP A 166 -8.06 -11.84 -1.16
C ASP A 166 -9.14 -11.48 -0.13
N ASN A 167 -9.87 -12.48 0.39
CA ASN A 167 -10.93 -12.28 1.40
C ASN A 167 -10.42 -11.52 2.63
N PHE A 168 -9.16 -11.71 3.00
CA PHE A 168 -8.51 -10.98 4.08
C PHE A 168 -8.28 -9.50 3.76
N THR A 169 -8.00 -9.13 2.49
CA THR A 169 -7.78 -7.74 2.10
C THR A 169 -8.97 -6.86 2.43
N LEU A 170 -10.18 -7.31 2.11
CA LEU A 170 -11.40 -6.57 2.39
C LEU A 170 -11.64 -6.40 3.90
N ALA A 171 -11.33 -7.43 4.69
CA ALA A 171 -11.43 -7.39 6.13
C ALA A 171 -10.47 -6.37 6.75
N PHE A 172 -9.24 -6.24 6.21
CA PHE A 172 -8.24 -5.28 6.71
C PHE A 172 -8.48 -3.87 6.22
N MET A 173 -9.01 -3.69 5.01
CA MET A 173 -9.48 -2.39 4.55
C MET A 173 -10.58 -1.84 5.47
N ALA A 174 -11.47 -2.70 5.98
CA ALA A 174 -12.50 -2.30 6.93
C ALA A 174 -11.94 -1.80 8.27
N ILE A 175 -10.78 -2.32 8.75
CA ILE A 175 -10.13 -1.82 9.97
C ILE A 175 -9.57 -0.41 9.75
N ALA A 176 -8.99 -0.15 8.58
CA ALA A 176 -8.36 1.13 8.26
C ALA A 176 -9.39 2.27 8.09
N HIS A 177 -10.66 1.95 7.85
CA HIS A 177 -11.73 2.94 7.65
C HIS A 177 -12.56 3.27 8.90
N VAL A 178 -12.33 2.62 10.03
CA VAL A 178 -13.17 2.75 11.25
C VAL A 178 -12.53 3.64 12.34
N ASN A 179 -11.63 4.54 11.96
CA ASN A 179 -11.09 5.56 12.88
C ASN A 179 -11.67 6.92 12.58
#